data_52dd1060baa51ec546b222a56f4b740d
#
_entry.id   52dd1060baa51ec546b222a56f4b740d
#
_cell.length_a   1.000
_cell.length_b   1.000
_cell.length_c   1.000
_cell.angle_alpha   90.00
_cell.angle_beta   90.00
_cell.angle_gamma   90.00
#
_symmetry.space_group_name_H-M   'P 1'
#
loop_
_entity.id
_entity.type
_entity.pdbx_description
1 polymer ?
#
loop_
_entity_poly.entity_id
_entity_poly.type
_entity_poly.pdbx_seq_one_letter_code
_entity_poly.pdbx_strand_id
1 'polypeptide(L)'
;MVGITFLIYIIIAIVARAGSTKEFYVAGGGVNPIANGMATAADWMSAASFLSMAGLIAFMGFSGGQYLMGWTGGYVLLALLLAPYLRKFGKFTVPDFIGERYYSKNARLVALICALFVSFTYVVGQMKGVGVAFARFLNVPFDTGVLIGIGIVFFYAVLGGMKGITYTQVAQFCVLIFAFTVPAIFISLQMTGNPIPQLGFGSKGTDGVYLLEKLNLLSKDLGFDSYTSIDRGNLVNMFFITGALMFGTAGLPHVIVRFFTVPRVKDARISAGWALLFIAILYTTAPAVAVFARTNIINTLSNKSYDEVPQWFTNWENTGLLSFEDKNNDGKIQYLADAQLNELTVDRDIIVLANPEIANLPPWVIGLVVAGGLAAALSTAAGLLLVISTSISHDLLKNYLRPDISEKGELYAARVAIAVAVVAAGLAGLNPPGFVAQVVALAFGLAASSFFPAIILGIFDKRMNRQGAMSGMIIGILFTASYIIYFKPQLGGPGLQENFWWGISPEGIGTLGMILNFGIALVVSRLTPPPPKEVVELTERIRTPRGAEISASQAH
;
A
#
# COMPACT_ATOMS: atom_id res chain seq x y z
N MET A 1 0.97 -25.96 -0.57
CA MET A 1 0.82 -24.81 0.33
C MET A 1 -0.23 -23.82 -0.16
N VAL A 2 -0.08 -23.20 -1.32
CA VAL A 2 -1.03 -22.20 -1.83
C VAL A 2 -2.48 -22.68 -1.80
N GLY A 3 -2.80 -23.87 -2.31
CA GLY A 3 -4.17 -24.43 -2.27
C GLY A 3 -4.74 -24.61 -0.87
N ILE A 4 -3.90 -25.00 0.09
CA ILE A 4 -4.32 -25.17 1.50
C ILE A 4 -4.64 -23.82 2.13
N THR A 5 -3.79 -22.80 1.91
CA THR A 5 -4.04 -21.46 2.46
C THR A 5 -5.31 -20.85 1.86
N PHE A 6 -5.54 -21.01 0.55
CA PHE A 6 -6.79 -20.58 -0.08
C PHE A 6 -8.03 -21.28 0.48
N LEU A 7 -7.97 -22.58 0.68
CA LEU A 7 -9.08 -23.34 1.28
C LEU A 7 -9.41 -22.80 2.68
N ILE A 8 -8.38 -22.55 3.51
CA ILE A 8 -8.55 -21.95 4.84
C ILE A 8 -9.23 -20.56 4.73
N TYR A 9 -8.78 -19.70 3.82
CA TYR A 9 -9.36 -18.37 3.63
C TYR A 9 -10.83 -18.42 3.20
N ILE A 10 -11.18 -19.34 2.29
CA ILE A 10 -12.56 -19.54 1.84
C ILE A 10 -13.44 -20.04 3.00
N ILE A 11 -12.98 -21.01 3.76
CA ILE A 11 -13.72 -21.54 4.93
C ILE A 11 -13.98 -20.42 5.93
N ILE A 12 -12.94 -19.61 6.27
CA ILE A 12 -13.09 -18.49 7.19
C ILE A 12 -14.08 -17.46 6.65
N ALA A 13 -13.99 -17.10 5.37
CA ALA A 13 -14.88 -16.13 4.74
C ALA A 13 -16.35 -16.59 4.77
N ILE A 14 -16.60 -17.87 4.58
CA ILE A 14 -17.96 -18.46 4.65
C ILE A 14 -18.49 -18.47 6.10
N VAL A 15 -17.68 -18.94 7.05
CA VAL A 15 -18.06 -19.07 8.47
C VAL A 15 -18.24 -17.69 9.11
N ALA A 16 -17.38 -16.74 8.79
CA ALA A 16 -17.42 -15.37 9.31
C ALA A 16 -18.25 -14.40 8.45
N ARG A 17 -19.10 -14.91 7.56
CA ARG A 17 -19.92 -14.09 6.67
C ARG A 17 -20.76 -13.07 7.44
N ALA A 18 -20.78 -11.82 6.93
CA ALA A 18 -21.59 -10.75 7.50
C ALA A 18 -23.09 -10.99 7.28
N GLY A 19 -23.87 -10.96 8.36
CA GLY A 19 -25.34 -11.12 8.34
C GLY A 19 -26.11 -9.80 8.41
N SER A 20 -25.44 -8.69 8.73
CA SER A 20 -26.05 -7.36 8.83
C SER A 20 -25.16 -6.28 8.19
N THR A 21 -25.71 -5.10 7.90
CA THR A 21 -24.95 -3.96 7.37
C THR A 21 -23.85 -3.52 8.35
N LYS A 22 -24.11 -3.54 9.65
CA LYS A 22 -23.09 -3.23 10.66
C LYS A 22 -21.93 -4.24 10.66
N GLU A 23 -22.21 -5.53 10.50
CA GLU A 23 -21.16 -6.55 10.34
C GLU A 23 -20.43 -6.40 9.00
N PHE A 24 -21.15 -5.98 7.95
CA PHE A 24 -20.59 -5.78 6.63
C PHE A 24 -19.62 -4.59 6.57
N TYR A 25 -19.96 -3.45 7.24
CA TYR A 25 -19.14 -2.23 7.14
C TYR A 25 -18.05 -2.12 8.22
N VAL A 26 -18.32 -2.59 9.44
CA VAL A 26 -17.38 -2.41 10.59
C VAL A 26 -17.21 -3.68 11.45
N ALA A 27 -17.48 -4.85 10.89
CA ALA A 27 -17.34 -6.14 11.59
C ALA A 27 -18.13 -6.20 12.93
N GLY A 28 -19.26 -5.48 13.03
CA GLY A 28 -20.05 -5.37 14.26
C GLY A 28 -19.46 -4.47 15.34
N GLY A 29 -18.22 -3.98 15.20
CA GLY A 29 -17.53 -3.13 16.18
C GLY A 29 -17.05 -3.88 17.43
N GLY A 30 -16.92 -5.21 17.37
CA GLY A 30 -16.57 -6.06 18.51
C GLY A 30 -15.27 -6.87 18.33
N VAL A 31 -14.42 -6.54 17.38
CA VAL A 31 -13.18 -7.29 17.08
C VAL A 31 -12.18 -7.15 18.24
N ASN A 32 -11.53 -8.27 18.60
CA ASN A 32 -10.45 -8.27 19.59
C ASN A 32 -9.29 -7.37 19.13
N PRO A 33 -8.68 -6.53 19.99
CA PRO A 33 -7.62 -5.59 19.60
C PRO A 33 -6.39 -6.24 18.94
N ILE A 34 -5.97 -7.43 19.39
CA ILE A 34 -4.82 -8.14 18.81
C ILE A 34 -5.19 -8.66 17.42
N ALA A 35 -6.36 -9.32 17.29
CA ALA A 35 -6.85 -9.79 16.01
C ALA A 35 -7.03 -8.63 15.00
N ASN A 36 -7.56 -7.49 15.46
CA ASN A 36 -7.64 -6.29 14.63
C ASN A 36 -6.24 -5.72 14.28
N GLY A 37 -5.27 -5.81 15.19
CA GLY A 37 -3.88 -5.46 14.92
C GLY A 37 -3.26 -6.34 13.83
N MET A 38 -3.49 -7.66 13.88
CA MET A 38 -3.06 -8.60 12.84
C MET A 38 -3.75 -8.33 11.51
N ALA A 39 -5.06 -8.11 11.51
CA ALA A 39 -5.81 -7.78 10.29
C ALA A 39 -5.37 -6.44 9.68
N THR A 40 -5.11 -5.43 10.51
CA THR A 40 -4.57 -4.14 10.07
C THR A 40 -3.17 -4.29 9.49
N ALA A 41 -2.31 -5.10 10.12
CA ALA A 41 -0.98 -5.38 9.60
C ALA A 41 -1.04 -6.12 8.25
N ALA A 42 -1.93 -7.10 8.09
CA ALA A 42 -2.12 -7.78 6.80
C ALA A 42 -2.65 -6.85 5.71
N ASP A 43 -3.58 -5.97 6.06
CA ASP A 43 -4.13 -4.95 5.16
C ASP A 43 -3.06 -3.92 4.72
N TRP A 44 -2.16 -3.62 5.63
CA TRP A 44 -1.01 -2.72 5.42
C TRP A 44 0.11 -3.36 4.62
N MET A 45 0.50 -4.58 4.95
CA MET A 45 1.57 -5.34 4.28
C MET A 45 1.07 -5.88 2.94
N SER A 46 0.72 -4.97 2.04
CA SER A 46 0.19 -5.18 0.71
C SER A 46 1.20 -5.81 -0.25
N ALA A 47 0.80 -6.07 -1.49
CA ALA A 47 1.73 -6.45 -2.54
C ALA A 47 2.89 -5.45 -2.70
N ALA A 48 2.64 -4.15 -2.51
CA ALA A 48 3.71 -3.14 -2.53
C ALA A 48 4.74 -3.35 -1.41
N SER A 49 4.30 -3.71 -0.21
CA SER A 49 5.19 -3.97 0.93
C SER A 49 5.88 -5.32 0.84
N PHE A 50 5.14 -6.37 0.43
CA PHE A 50 5.65 -7.73 0.40
C PHE A 50 6.50 -8.01 -0.85
N LEU A 51 5.97 -7.72 -2.05
CA LEU A 51 6.64 -8.06 -3.30
C LEU A 51 7.61 -6.96 -3.75
N SER A 52 7.17 -5.70 -3.73
CA SER A 52 7.83 -4.61 -4.44
C SER A 52 8.87 -3.86 -3.61
N MET A 53 8.69 -3.73 -2.29
CA MET A 53 9.57 -2.89 -1.45
C MET A 53 11.01 -3.37 -1.44
N ALA A 54 11.24 -4.67 -1.21
CA ALA A 54 12.60 -5.20 -1.22
C ALA A 54 13.23 -5.11 -2.62
N GLY A 55 12.45 -5.32 -3.68
CA GLY A 55 12.91 -5.12 -5.05
C GLY A 55 13.28 -3.66 -5.33
N LEU A 56 12.44 -2.72 -4.91
CA LEU A 56 12.71 -1.30 -5.03
C LEU A 56 14.03 -0.92 -4.33
N ILE A 57 14.24 -1.37 -3.09
CA ILE A 57 15.48 -1.13 -2.34
C ILE A 57 16.67 -1.85 -3.00
N ALA A 58 16.47 -3.06 -3.55
CA ALA A 58 17.52 -3.79 -4.26
C ALA A 58 18.07 -3.02 -5.47
N PHE A 59 17.21 -2.32 -6.21
CA PHE A 59 17.60 -1.56 -7.40
C PHE A 59 17.98 -0.10 -7.12
N MET A 60 17.38 0.55 -6.12
CA MET A 60 17.63 1.95 -5.78
C MET A 60 18.67 2.13 -4.64
N GLY A 61 19.09 1.04 -4.01
CA GLY A 61 19.98 1.09 -2.87
C GLY A 61 19.40 1.90 -1.70
N PHE A 62 20.25 2.69 -1.04
CA PHE A 62 19.85 3.51 0.10
C PHE A 62 18.67 4.45 -0.20
N SER A 63 18.64 5.02 -1.42
CA SER A 63 17.56 5.92 -1.83
C SER A 63 16.17 5.25 -1.81
N GLY A 64 16.08 3.92 -1.99
CA GLY A 64 14.84 3.17 -1.85
C GLY A 64 14.23 3.20 -0.45
N GLY A 65 15.04 3.49 0.58
CA GLY A 65 14.58 3.62 1.96
C GLY A 65 13.57 4.74 2.21
N GLN A 66 13.46 5.73 1.31
CA GLN A 66 12.45 6.80 1.36
C GLN A 66 11.02 6.25 1.41
N TYR A 67 10.73 5.17 0.69
CA TYR A 67 9.42 4.52 0.69
C TYR A 67 9.11 3.88 2.05
N LEU A 68 10.10 3.17 2.60
CA LEU A 68 9.98 2.54 3.91
C LEU A 68 9.75 3.58 5.01
N MET A 69 10.52 4.68 5.02
CA MET A 69 10.39 5.77 5.98
C MET A 69 9.03 6.47 5.86
N GLY A 70 8.57 6.75 4.64
CA GLY A 70 7.29 7.40 4.38
C GLY A 70 6.12 6.56 4.91
N TRP A 71 6.04 5.30 4.54
CA TRP A 71 4.98 4.41 4.98
C TRP A 71 4.99 4.19 6.50
N THR A 72 6.15 3.89 7.09
CA THR A 72 6.27 3.68 8.53
C THR A 72 5.90 4.94 9.32
N GLY A 73 6.47 6.08 8.94
CA GLY A 73 6.20 7.37 9.57
C GLY A 73 4.72 7.76 9.48
N GLY A 74 4.09 7.47 8.35
CA GLY A 74 2.66 7.73 8.15
C GLY A 74 1.77 6.87 9.02
N TYR A 75 2.11 5.59 9.23
CA TYR A 75 1.36 4.75 10.15
C TYR A 75 1.50 5.21 11.60
N VAL A 76 2.69 5.61 12.02
CA VAL A 76 2.92 6.21 13.36
C VAL A 76 2.09 7.48 13.52
N LEU A 77 2.08 8.37 12.52
CA LEU A 77 1.27 9.59 12.51
C LEU A 77 -0.23 9.27 12.67
N LEU A 78 -0.73 8.33 11.89
CA LEU A 78 -2.12 7.89 11.96
C LEU A 78 -2.47 7.29 13.32
N ALA A 79 -1.66 6.37 13.81
CA ALA A 79 -1.89 5.64 15.06
C ALA A 79 -1.89 6.56 16.29
N LEU A 80 -0.93 7.49 16.38
CA LEU A 80 -0.75 8.38 17.54
C LEU A 80 -1.65 9.61 17.47
N LEU A 81 -1.76 10.23 16.29
CA LEU A 81 -2.42 11.53 16.16
C LEU A 81 -3.91 11.41 15.79
N LEU A 82 -4.31 10.50 14.91
CA LEU A 82 -5.66 10.51 14.33
C LEU A 82 -6.59 9.42 14.86
N ALA A 83 -6.09 8.22 15.09
CA ALA A 83 -6.90 7.07 15.46
C ALA A 83 -7.84 7.30 16.66
N PRO A 84 -7.41 7.92 17.77
CA PRO A 84 -8.28 8.17 18.91
C PRO A 84 -9.45 9.10 18.61
N TYR A 85 -9.21 10.16 17.83
CA TYR A 85 -10.23 11.15 17.46
C TYR A 85 -11.24 10.57 16.48
N LEU A 86 -10.77 9.87 15.44
CA LEU A 86 -11.61 9.21 14.46
C LEU A 86 -12.50 8.14 15.13
N ARG A 87 -11.91 7.29 15.99
CA ARG A 87 -12.69 6.30 16.75
C ARG A 87 -13.74 6.94 17.66
N LYS A 88 -13.42 8.08 18.29
CA LYS A 88 -14.36 8.81 19.15
C LYS A 88 -15.50 9.45 18.36
N PHE A 89 -15.25 9.88 17.12
CA PHE A 89 -16.27 10.40 16.22
C PHE A 89 -17.30 9.32 15.86
N GLY A 90 -16.88 8.07 15.64
CA GLY A 90 -17.77 6.90 15.64
C GLY A 90 -18.59 6.70 14.37
N LYS A 91 -18.08 7.10 13.19
CA LYS A 91 -18.71 6.86 11.89
C LYS A 91 -18.12 5.68 11.14
N PHE A 92 -18.81 5.21 10.08
CA PHE A 92 -18.41 4.00 9.37
C PHE A 92 -17.35 4.25 8.30
N THR A 93 -17.37 5.44 7.66
CA THR A 93 -16.52 5.76 6.53
C THR A 93 -15.84 7.12 6.67
N VAL A 94 -14.78 7.36 5.88
CA VAL A 94 -14.16 8.69 5.80
C VAL A 94 -15.10 9.71 5.14
N PRO A 95 -15.86 9.38 4.06
CA PRO A 95 -16.90 10.28 3.54
C PRO A 95 -17.97 10.64 4.58
N ASP A 96 -18.38 9.69 5.45
CA ASP A 96 -19.31 9.99 6.55
C ASP A 96 -18.72 11.00 7.54
N PHE A 97 -17.46 10.81 7.93
CA PHE A 97 -16.75 11.76 8.79
C PHE A 97 -16.72 13.16 8.17
N ILE A 98 -16.33 13.27 6.90
CA ILE A 98 -16.27 14.54 6.16
C ILE A 98 -17.67 15.17 6.05
N GLY A 99 -18.69 14.38 5.67
CA GLY A 99 -20.06 14.86 5.49
C GLY A 99 -20.65 15.45 6.77
N GLU A 100 -20.42 14.81 7.91
CA GLU A 100 -20.92 15.30 9.20
C GLU A 100 -20.08 16.40 9.80
N ARG A 101 -18.74 16.24 9.81
CA ARG A 101 -17.85 17.29 10.33
C ARG A 101 -18.03 18.61 9.58
N TYR A 102 -18.29 18.55 8.31
CA TYR A 102 -18.49 19.72 7.47
C TYR A 102 -19.98 19.99 7.15
N TYR A 103 -20.91 19.37 7.86
CA TYR A 103 -22.36 19.60 7.78
C TYR A 103 -22.88 19.75 6.35
N SER A 104 -22.39 18.93 5.41
CA SER A 104 -22.66 19.08 3.99
C SER A 104 -22.72 17.74 3.24
N LYS A 105 -23.86 17.48 2.57
CA LYS A 105 -24.01 16.34 1.66
C LYS A 105 -23.05 16.44 0.46
N ASN A 106 -22.77 17.66 -0.01
CA ASN A 106 -21.82 17.87 -1.12
C ASN A 106 -20.38 17.60 -0.68
N ALA A 107 -20.00 17.95 0.55
CA ALA A 107 -18.68 17.58 1.09
C ALA A 107 -18.51 16.06 1.19
N ARG A 108 -19.57 15.32 1.59
CA ARG A 108 -19.59 13.86 1.55
C ARG A 108 -19.40 13.33 0.13
N LEU A 109 -20.09 13.92 -0.87
CA LEU A 109 -19.96 13.50 -2.26
C LEU A 109 -18.54 13.74 -2.80
N VAL A 110 -17.93 14.88 -2.51
CA VAL A 110 -16.52 15.14 -2.87
C VAL A 110 -15.60 14.12 -2.23
N ALA A 111 -15.76 13.86 -0.93
CA ALA A 111 -14.96 12.85 -0.23
C ALA A 111 -15.17 11.43 -0.81
N LEU A 112 -16.40 11.09 -1.19
CA LEU A 112 -16.70 9.82 -1.86
C LEU A 112 -15.94 9.69 -3.18
N ILE A 113 -15.95 10.71 -4.03
CA ILE A 113 -15.21 10.71 -5.30
C ILE A 113 -13.71 10.55 -5.03
N CYS A 114 -13.16 11.29 -4.07
CA CYS A 114 -11.76 11.12 -3.65
C CYS A 114 -11.47 9.68 -3.19
N ALA A 115 -12.36 9.06 -2.38
CA ALA A 115 -12.20 7.70 -1.90
C ALA A 115 -12.20 6.68 -3.02
N LEU A 116 -13.04 6.85 -4.03
CA LEU A 116 -13.07 5.98 -5.21
C LEU A 116 -11.77 6.07 -6.01
N PHE A 117 -11.28 7.29 -6.29
CA PHE A 117 -10.03 7.48 -7.02
C PHE A 117 -8.82 6.89 -6.27
N VAL A 118 -8.68 7.19 -4.99
CA VAL A 118 -7.59 6.68 -4.14
C VAL A 118 -7.63 5.16 -4.09
N SER A 119 -8.79 4.59 -3.75
CA SER A 119 -8.91 3.14 -3.57
C SER A 119 -8.78 2.39 -4.89
N PHE A 120 -9.33 2.89 -5.99
CA PHE A 120 -9.21 2.28 -7.31
C PHE A 120 -7.74 2.25 -7.77
N THR A 121 -7.02 3.37 -7.69
CA THR A 121 -5.59 3.44 -8.03
C THR A 121 -4.78 2.42 -7.23
N TYR A 122 -5.09 2.27 -5.96
CA TYR A 122 -4.41 1.31 -5.10
C TYR A 122 -4.74 -0.15 -5.50
N VAL A 123 -6.02 -0.46 -5.81
CA VAL A 123 -6.42 -1.82 -6.25
C VAL A 123 -5.71 -2.20 -7.55
N VAL A 124 -5.52 -1.27 -8.49
CA VAL A 124 -4.74 -1.54 -9.72
C VAL A 124 -3.33 -2.06 -9.39
N GLY A 125 -2.63 -1.44 -8.43
CA GLY A 125 -1.35 -1.94 -7.96
C GLY A 125 -1.44 -3.33 -7.33
N GLN A 126 -2.50 -3.60 -6.53
CA GLN A 126 -2.70 -4.93 -5.95
C GLN A 126 -2.96 -6.00 -7.03
N MET A 127 -3.73 -5.67 -8.08
CA MET A 127 -3.99 -6.59 -9.19
C MET A 127 -2.72 -6.92 -9.97
N LYS A 128 -1.79 -5.96 -10.15
CA LYS A 128 -0.45 -6.28 -10.68
C LYS A 128 0.26 -7.29 -9.77
N GLY A 129 0.29 -7.07 -8.46
CA GLY A 129 0.93 -7.99 -7.52
C GLY A 129 0.32 -9.40 -7.52
N VAL A 130 -1.01 -9.50 -7.62
CA VAL A 130 -1.73 -10.77 -7.80
C VAL A 130 -1.28 -11.45 -9.10
N GLY A 131 -1.18 -10.68 -10.19
CA GLY A 131 -0.71 -11.17 -11.50
C GLY A 131 0.70 -11.74 -11.44
N VAL A 132 1.65 -11.03 -10.83
CA VAL A 132 3.04 -11.49 -10.64
C VAL A 132 3.09 -12.81 -9.88
N ALA A 133 2.34 -12.92 -8.77
CA ALA A 133 2.34 -14.13 -7.96
C ALA A 133 1.70 -15.33 -8.67
N PHE A 134 0.58 -15.14 -9.42
CA PHE A 134 -0.03 -16.22 -10.20
C PHE A 134 0.78 -16.59 -11.43
N ALA A 135 1.40 -15.62 -12.12
CA ALA A 135 2.28 -15.88 -13.24
C ALA A 135 3.40 -16.85 -12.82
N ARG A 136 4.04 -16.59 -11.67
CA ARG A 136 5.09 -17.48 -11.16
C ARG A 136 4.55 -18.82 -10.67
N PHE A 137 3.45 -18.80 -9.90
CA PHE A 137 2.88 -20.02 -9.33
C PHE A 137 2.42 -21.03 -10.37
N LEU A 138 1.80 -20.54 -11.45
CA LEU A 138 1.27 -21.37 -12.53
C LEU A 138 2.23 -21.52 -13.71
N ASN A 139 3.37 -20.81 -13.69
CA ASN A 139 4.34 -20.74 -14.78
C ASN A 139 3.68 -20.32 -16.11
N VAL A 140 2.92 -19.23 -16.08
CA VAL A 140 2.19 -18.64 -17.21
C VAL A 140 2.61 -17.20 -17.44
N PRO A 141 2.37 -16.63 -18.63
CA PRO A 141 2.59 -15.21 -18.88
C PRO A 141 1.86 -14.31 -17.87
N PHE A 142 2.45 -13.15 -17.56
CA PHE A 142 1.93 -12.19 -16.58
C PHE A 142 0.45 -11.84 -16.80
N ASP A 143 0.05 -11.56 -18.05
CA ASP A 143 -1.33 -11.20 -18.39
C ASP A 143 -2.32 -12.32 -18.01
N THR A 144 -1.94 -13.58 -18.26
CA THR A 144 -2.73 -14.74 -17.85
C THR A 144 -2.84 -14.82 -16.34
N GLY A 145 -1.75 -14.54 -15.61
CA GLY A 145 -1.74 -14.46 -14.16
C GLY A 145 -2.70 -13.40 -13.61
N VAL A 146 -2.75 -12.22 -14.22
CA VAL A 146 -3.70 -11.15 -13.87
C VAL A 146 -5.15 -11.59 -14.12
N LEU A 147 -5.45 -12.19 -15.27
CA LEU A 147 -6.81 -12.65 -15.61
C LEU A 147 -7.32 -13.73 -14.65
N ILE A 148 -6.47 -14.67 -14.28
CA ILE A 148 -6.78 -15.68 -13.25
C ILE A 148 -7.02 -14.98 -11.90
N GLY A 149 -6.16 -14.01 -11.59
CA GLY A 149 -6.26 -13.21 -10.38
C GLY A 149 -7.59 -12.46 -10.27
N ILE A 150 -8.09 -11.86 -11.35
CA ILE A 150 -9.42 -11.21 -11.39
C ILE A 150 -10.50 -12.20 -10.94
N GLY A 151 -10.51 -13.41 -11.49
CA GLY A 151 -11.49 -14.43 -11.12
C GLY A 151 -11.45 -14.78 -9.63
N ILE A 152 -10.26 -14.99 -9.09
CA ILE A 152 -10.07 -15.39 -7.68
C ILE A 152 -10.44 -14.24 -6.73
N VAL A 153 -9.98 -13.02 -7.00
CA VAL A 153 -10.30 -11.84 -6.19
C VAL A 153 -11.79 -11.55 -6.23
N PHE A 154 -12.45 -11.73 -7.37
CA PHE A 154 -13.89 -11.59 -7.52
C PHE A 154 -14.65 -12.48 -6.53
N PHE A 155 -14.41 -13.80 -6.57
CA PHE A 155 -15.07 -14.74 -5.66
C PHE A 155 -14.80 -14.41 -4.19
N TYR A 156 -13.55 -14.11 -3.87
CA TYR A 156 -13.12 -13.83 -2.50
C TYR A 156 -13.74 -12.54 -1.94
N ALA A 157 -13.71 -11.44 -2.70
CA ALA A 157 -14.16 -10.12 -2.23
C ALA A 157 -15.68 -10.00 -2.14
N VAL A 158 -16.45 -10.63 -3.07
CA VAL A 158 -17.92 -10.53 -3.13
C VAL A 158 -18.59 -11.20 -1.94
N LEU A 159 -17.99 -12.24 -1.35
CA LEU A 159 -18.61 -13.07 -0.32
C LEU A 159 -18.48 -12.52 1.11
N GLY A 160 -17.39 -11.80 1.45
CA GLY A 160 -16.94 -11.62 2.84
C GLY A 160 -17.62 -10.51 3.66
N GLY A 161 -17.62 -9.26 3.18
CA GLY A 161 -17.84 -8.07 4.03
C GLY A 161 -16.73 -7.90 5.10
N MET A 162 -16.76 -6.80 5.88
CA MET A 162 -15.68 -6.46 6.84
C MET A 162 -15.42 -7.55 7.87
N LYS A 163 -16.46 -8.23 8.35
CA LYS A 163 -16.31 -9.30 9.35
C LYS A 163 -15.53 -10.48 8.77
N GLY A 164 -15.94 -10.98 7.61
CA GLY A 164 -15.23 -12.07 6.92
C GLY A 164 -13.82 -11.68 6.53
N ILE A 165 -13.63 -10.49 5.95
CA ILE A 165 -12.33 -9.95 5.56
C ILE A 165 -11.41 -9.85 6.78
N THR A 166 -11.86 -9.32 7.92
CA THR A 166 -11.03 -9.16 9.13
C THR A 166 -10.46 -10.49 9.61
N TYR A 167 -11.29 -11.53 9.75
CA TYR A 167 -10.81 -12.83 10.23
C TYR A 167 -9.96 -13.58 9.20
N THR A 168 -10.24 -13.40 7.90
CA THR A 168 -9.37 -13.95 6.85
C THR A 168 -8.03 -13.25 6.85
N GLN A 169 -7.97 -11.94 7.05
CA GLN A 169 -6.72 -11.18 7.16
C GLN A 169 -5.88 -11.57 8.39
N VAL A 170 -6.50 -12.00 9.50
CA VAL A 170 -5.76 -12.59 10.62
C VAL A 170 -5.01 -13.85 10.18
N ALA A 171 -5.66 -14.74 9.43
CA ALA A 171 -5.01 -15.93 8.89
C ALA A 171 -3.95 -15.57 7.82
N GLN A 172 -4.24 -14.60 6.95
CA GLN A 172 -3.30 -14.10 5.95
C GLN A 172 -2.06 -13.46 6.60
N PHE A 173 -2.23 -12.74 7.71
CA PHE A 173 -1.10 -12.22 8.47
C PHE A 173 -0.15 -13.32 8.93
N CYS A 174 -0.68 -14.42 9.49
CA CYS A 174 0.15 -15.53 9.92
C CYS A 174 0.96 -16.12 8.76
N VAL A 175 0.34 -16.34 7.60
CA VAL A 175 1.05 -16.87 6.42
C VAL A 175 2.10 -15.89 5.93
N LEU A 176 1.74 -14.63 5.78
CA LEU A 176 2.56 -13.57 5.21
C LEU A 176 3.82 -13.29 6.04
N ILE A 177 3.71 -13.24 7.39
CA ILE A 177 4.87 -12.92 8.23
C ILE A 177 5.91 -14.06 8.19
N PHE A 178 5.46 -15.32 8.22
CA PHE A 178 6.35 -16.47 8.07
C PHE A 178 6.94 -16.54 6.65
N ALA A 179 6.12 -16.29 5.63
CA ALA A 179 6.56 -16.30 4.23
C ALA A 179 7.64 -15.25 3.94
N PHE A 180 7.66 -14.13 4.65
CA PHE A 180 8.69 -13.11 4.48
C PHE A 180 9.94 -13.37 5.31
N THR A 181 9.77 -13.79 6.58
CA THR A 181 10.89 -13.93 7.52
C THR A 181 11.67 -15.24 7.35
N VAL A 182 10.99 -16.35 7.09
CA VAL A 182 11.66 -17.67 6.99
C VAL A 182 12.73 -17.71 5.89
N PRO A 183 12.44 -17.35 4.62
CA PRO A 183 13.49 -17.35 3.59
C PRO A 183 14.59 -16.35 3.90
N ALA A 184 14.27 -15.18 4.46
CA ALA A 184 15.27 -14.19 4.86
C ALA A 184 16.26 -14.73 5.90
N ILE A 185 15.78 -15.52 6.87
CA ILE A 185 16.63 -16.20 7.86
C ILE A 185 17.55 -17.22 7.18
N PHE A 186 17.01 -18.08 6.31
CA PHE A 186 17.81 -19.09 5.62
C PHE A 186 18.89 -18.47 4.74
N ILE A 187 18.55 -17.41 3.98
CA ILE A 187 19.50 -16.73 3.10
C ILE A 187 20.55 -15.98 3.93
N SER A 188 20.17 -15.34 5.03
CA SER A 188 21.10 -14.70 5.97
C SER A 188 22.11 -15.69 6.54
N LEU A 189 21.66 -16.87 6.94
CA LEU A 189 22.52 -17.96 7.41
C LEU A 189 23.49 -18.43 6.31
N GLN A 190 23.01 -18.61 5.07
CA GLN A 190 23.85 -19.03 3.94
C GLN A 190 24.92 -17.99 3.59
N MET A 191 24.58 -16.70 3.60
CA MET A 191 25.48 -15.64 3.15
C MET A 191 26.44 -15.14 4.22
N THR A 192 26.02 -15.15 5.49
CA THR A 192 26.77 -14.49 6.58
C THR A 192 26.87 -15.31 7.86
N GLY A 193 26.24 -16.47 7.94
CA GLY A 193 26.15 -17.29 9.17
C GLY A 193 25.29 -16.67 10.28
N ASN A 194 24.66 -15.50 10.05
CA ASN A 194 23.83 -14.83 11.05
C ASN A 194 22.34 -15.19 10.86
N PRO A 195 21.65 -15.72 11.88
CA PRO A 195 20.24 -16.08 11.78
C PRO A 195 19.27 -14.88 11.78
N ILE A 196 19.74 -13.68 12.14
CA ILE A 196 18.93 -12.46 12.19
C ILE A 196 19.20 -11.65 10.93
N PRO A 197 18.29 -11.62 9.93
CA PRO A 197 18.52 -10.94 8.65
C PRO A 197 18.91 -9.46 8.80
N GLN A 198 18.29 -8.77 9.77
CA GLN A 198 18.55 -7.35 10.07
C GLN A 198 20.00 -7.08 10.53
N LEU A 199 20.68 -8.08 11.06
CA LEU A 199 22.09 -8.03 11.40
C LEU A 199 22.95 -8.65 10.30
N GLY A 200 22.42 -9.69 9.64
CA GLY A 200 23.11 -10.44 8.59
C GLY A 200 23.55 -9.55 7.42
N PHE A 201 22.69 -8.67 6.90
CA PHE A 201 23.05 -7.83 5.75
C PHE A 201 24.19 -6.83 6.05
N GLY A 202 24.42 -6.49 7.30
CA GLY A 202 25.56 -5.69 7.78
C GLY A 202 26.75 -6.53 8.28
N SER A 203 26.65 -7.86 8.26
CA SER A 203 27.70 -8.78 8.72
C SER A 203 28.71 -9.10 7.61
N LYS A 204 29.80 -9.76 8.00
CA LYS A 204 30.78 -10.30 7.04
C LYS A 204 30.21 -11.53 6.35
N GLY A 205 30.45 -11.65 5.06
CA GLY A 205 30.20 -12.85 4.29
C GLY A 205 31.19 -13.98 4.62
N THR A 206 30.98 -15.14 4.00
CA THR A 206 31.88 -16.31 4.13
C THR A 206 33.29 -16.03 3.63
N ASP A 207 33.49 -15.01 2.81
CA ASP A 207 34.77 -14.49 2.30
C ASP A 207 35.48 -13.50 3.26
N GLY A 208 34.88 -13.19 4.40
CA GLY A 208 35.39 -12.28 5.41
C GLY A 208 35.19 -10.79 5.11
N VAL A 209 34.59 -10.42 3.98
CA VAL A 209 34.27 -9.05 3.58
C VAL A 209 32.84 -8.70 4.08
N TYR A 210 32.62 -7.46 4.49
CA TYR A 210 31.27 -7.01 4.83
C TYR A 210 30.35 -7.04 3.60
N LEU A 211 29.16 -7.60 3.74
CA LEU A 211 28.25 -7.83 2.61
C LEU A 211 27.88 -6.53 1.87
N LEU A 212 27.66 -5.43 2.60
CA LEU A 212 27.38 -4.12 2.00
C LEU A 212 28.60 -3.55 1.24
N GLU A 213 29.80 -3.77 1.75
CA GLU A 213 31.03 -3.36 1.07
C GLU A 213 31.21 -4.16 -0.23
N LYS A 214 31.03 -5.47 -0.16
CA LYS A 214 31.04 -6.34 -1.34
C LYS A 214 30.01 -5.90 -2.39
N LEU A 215 28.79 -5.59 -1.97
CA LEU A 215 27.73 -5.11 -2.88
C LEU A 215 28.06 -3.74 -3.48
N ASN A 216 28.71 -2.85 -2.73
CA ASN A 216 29.21 -1.58 -3.26
C ASN A 216 30.26 -1.79 -4.36
N LEU A 217 31.19 -2.72 -4.17
CA LEU A 217 32.21 -3.05 -5.16
C LEU A 217 31.58 -3.64 -6.41
N LEU A 218 30.73 -4.67 -6.27
CA LEU A 218 30.00 -5.29 -7.37
C LEU A 218 29.17 -4.26 -8.16
N SER A 219 28.52 -3.33 -7.48
CA SER A 219 27.74 -2.28 -8.15
C SER A 219 28.64 -1.38 -8.99
N LYS A 220 29.77 -0.95 -8.45
CA LYS A 220 30.74 -0.09 -9.16
C LYS A 220 31.37 -0.79 -10.37
N ASP A 221 31.70 -2.07 -10.24
CA ASP A 221 32.27 -2.87 -11.34
C ASP A 221 31.30 -2.98 -12.53
N LEU A 222 29.99 -2.88 -12.28
CA LEU A 222 28.94 -2.89 -13.29
C LEU A 222 28.53 -1.47 -13.76
N GLY A 223 29.25 -0.43 -13.30
CA GLY A 223 29.00 0.97 -13.65
C GLY A 223 27.85 1.64 -12.89
N PHE A 224 27.22 0.95 -11.92
CA PHE A 224 26.24 1.55 -11.03
C PHE A 224 26.89 2.40 -9.94
N ASP A 225 26.14 3.32 -9.36
CA ASP A 225 26.55 4.00 -8.13
C ASP A 225 26.72 3.01 -6.99
N SER A 226 27.51 3.42 -5.99
CA SER A 226 27.66 2.64 -4.76
C SER A 226 26.29 2.40 -4.12
N TYR A 227 25.95 1.15 -3.81
CA TYR A 227 24.65 0.75 -3.29
C TYR A 227 24.22 1.53 -2.03
N THR A 228 25.19 1.89 -1.18
CA THR A 228 24.97 2.66 0.04
C THR A 228 25.07 4.18 -0.16
N SER A 229 25.32 4.66 -1.39
CA SER A 229 25.41 6.11 -1.66
C SER A 229 24.04 6.78 -1.58
N ILE A 230 24.07 8.05 -1.17
CA ILE A 230 22.90 8.92 -1.23
C ILE A 230 22.98 9.69 -2.55
N ASP A 231 21.96 9.58 -3.38
CA ASP A 231 21.80 10.46 -4.54
C ASP A 231 21.44 11.87 -4.07
N ARG A 232 22.47 12.70 -3.88
CA ARG A 232 22.31 14.08 -3.43
C ARG A 232 21.60 14.98 -4.45
N GLY A 233 21.65 14.63 -5.72
CA GLY A 233 20.95 15.37 -6.79
C GLY A 233 19.42 15.23 -6.70
N ASN A 234 18.91 14.21 -5.99
CA ASN A 234 17.50 13.88 -5.92
C ASN A 234 16.85 14.08 -4.53
N LEU A 235 17.52 14.80 -3.62
CA LEU A 235 17.04 15.01 -2.24
C LEU A 235 15.64 15.67 -2.19
N VAL A 236 15.35 16.59 -3.09
CA VAL A 236 14.03 17.25 -3.17
C VAL A 236 12.96 16.19 -3.47
N ASN A 237 13.16 15.36 -4.49
CA ASN A 237 12.21 14.32 -4.84
C ASN A 237 12.06 13.29 -3.69
N MET A 238 13.15 12.90 -3.04
CA MET A 238 13.12 12.01 -1.88
C MET A 238 12.25 12.58 -0.75
N PHE A 239 12.39 13.87 -0.45
CA PHE A 239 11.57 14.55 0.56
C PHE A 239 10.08 14.54 0.17
N PHE A 240 9.77 14.87 -1.08
CA PHE A 240 8.38 14.93 -1.56
C PHE A 240 7.74 13.55 -1.63
N ILE A 241 8.46 12.50 -2.06
CA ILE A 241 7.96 11.11 -2.03
C ILE A 241 7.72 10.68 -0.58
N THR A 242 8.69 10.88 0.32
CA THR A 242 8.53 10.53 1.74
C THR A 242 7.32 11.23 2.34
N GLY A 243 7.12 12.51 2.05
CA GLY A 243 5.97 13.29 2.51
C GLY A 243 4.65 12.75 1.94
N ALA A 244 4.58 12.51 0.62
CA ALA A 244 3.38 11.97 -0.02
C ALA A 244 2.95 10.62 0.59
N LEU A 245 3.91 9.74 0.84
CA LEU A 245 3.68 8.45 1.48
C LEU A 245 3.28 8.61 2.94
N MET A 246 3.96 9.47 3.70
CA MET A 246 3.71 9.68 5.13
C MET A 246 2.33 10.28 5.37
N PHE A 247 2.00 11.37 4.72
CA PHE A 247 0.72 12.06 4.90
C PHE A 247 -0.43 11.34 4.20
N GLY A 248 -0.15 10.69 3.06
CA GLY A 248 -1.11 9.85 2.36
C GLY A 248 -1.58 8.68 3.19
N THR A 249 -0.67 8.03 3.89
CA THR A 249 -0.98 6.97 4.86
C THR A 249 -2.05 7.40 5.86
N ALA A 250 -1.90 8.58 6.42
CA ALA A 250 -2.84 9.11 7.41
C ALA A 250 -4.20 9.52 6.81
N GLY A 251 -4.30 9.57 5.48
CA GLY A 251 -5.53 9.84 4.73
C GLY A 251 -6.19 8.62 4.09
N LEU A 252 -5.63 7.41 4.22
CA LEU A 252 -6.15 6.22 3.54
C LEU A 252 -7.45 5.68 4.16
N PRO A 253 -8.57 5.64 3.41
CA PRO A 253 -9.86 5.24 3.96
C PRO A 253 -9.89 3.80 4.50
N HIS A 254 -9.27 2.81 3.81
CA HIS A 254 -9.29 1.41 4.23
C HIS A 254 -8.51 1.16 5.53
N VAL A 255 -7.46 1.93 5.81
CA VAL A 255 -6.73 1.85 7.09
C VAL A 255 -7.52 2.52 8.22
N ILE A 256 -8.14 3.67 7.93
CA ILE A 256 -8.93 4.42 8.91
C ILE A 256 -10.12 3.61 9.41
N VAL A 257 -10.80 2.87 8.53
CA VAL A 257 -11.98 2.07 8.91
C VAL A 257 -11.66 1.01 9.96
N ARG A 258 -10.41 0.56 10.08
CA ARG A 258 -9.97 -0.41 11.08
C ARG A 258 -10.11 0.08 12.51
N PHE A 259 -10.09 1.38 12.75
CA PHE A 259 -10.32 1.92 14.09
C PHE A 259 -11.78 1.85 14.53
N PHE A 260 -12.71 1.68 13.59
CA PHE A 260 -14.14 1.54 13.89
C PHE A 260 -14.57 0.09 14.19
N THR A 261 -13.73 -0.89 13.86
CA THR A 261 -14.04 -2.32 14.06
C THR A 261 -13.87 -2.80 15.51
N VAL A 262 -13.16 -2.05 16.35
CA VAL A 262 -12.94 -2.38 17.77
C VAL A 262 -13.92 -1.64 18.69
N PRO A 263 -14.25 -2.17 19.91
CA PRO A 263 -15.32 -1.60 20.74
C PRO A 263 -15.00 -0.21 21.32
N ARG A 264 -13.77 0.04 21.77
CA ARG A 264 -13.42 1.23 22.57
C ARG A 264 -12.24 1.98 21.96
N VAL A 265 -12.08 3.27 22.32
CA VAL A 265 -10.91 4.10 21.94
C VAL A 265 -9.60 3.51 22.45
N LYS A 266 -9.58 2.93 23.67
CA LYS A 266 -8.42 2.24 24.21
C LYS A 266 -8.03 1.03 23.33
N ASP A 267 -9.01 0.26 22.87
CA ASP A 267 -8.81 -0.91 22.02
C ASP A 267 -8.26 -0.53 20.64
N ALA A 268 -8.66 0.63 20.09
CA ALA A 268 -8.08 1.16 18.86
C ALA A 268 -6.58 1.49 19.01
N ARG A 269 -6.17 2.09 20.16
CA ARG A 269 -4.76 2.35 20.45
C ARG A 269 -3.95 1.06 20.60
N ILE A 270 -4.48 0.09 21.35
CA ILE A 270 -3.83 -1.23 21.53
C ILE A 270 -3.67 -1.93 20.19
N SER A 271 -4.73 -1.95 19.37
CA SER A 271 -4.71 -2.52 18.02
C SER A 271 -3.66 -1.84 17.11
N ALA A 272 -3.59 -0.50 17.15
CA ALA A 272 -2.60 0.25 16.40
C ALA A 272 -1.16 -0.08 16.83
N GLY A 273 -0.92 -0.26 18.13
CA GLY A 273 0.38 -0.67 18.66
C GLY A 273 0.80 -2.07 18.19
N TRP A 274 -0.10 -3.04 18.24
CA TRP A 274 0.16 -4.38 17.71
C TRP A 274 0.42 -4.37 16.20
N ALA A 275 -0.39 -3.64 15.43
CA ALA A 275 -0.17 -3.52 14.00
C ALA A 275 1.20 -2.90 13.67
N LEU A 276 1.62 -1.86 14.41
CA LEU A 276 2.93 -1.24 14.23
C LEU A 276 4.07 -2.22 14.51
N LEU A 277 3.97 -3.04 15.58
CA LEU A 277 4.95 -4.08 15.88
C LEU A 277 5.06 -5.09 14.74
N PHE A 278 3.93 -5.56 14.24
CA PHE A 278 3.89 -6.56 13.16
C PHE A 278 4.42 -6.00 11.84
N ILE A 279 4.09 -4.75 11.50
CA ILE A 279 4.63 -4.04 10.34
C ILE A 279 6.14 -3.86 10.47
N ALA A 280 6.64 -3.51 11.65
CA ALA A 280 8.06 -3.32 11.89
C ALA A 280 8.89 -4.58 11.64
N ILE A 281 8.36 -5.78 11.94
CA ILE A 281 9.05 -7.05 11.66
C ILE A 281 9.35 -7.18 10.16
N LEU A 282 8.34 -6.98 9.28
CA LEU A 282 8.54 -7.08 7.84
C LEU A 282 9.41 -5.94 7.32
N TYR A 283 9.15 -4.70 7.75
CA TYR A 283 9.82 -3.51 7.21
C TYR A 283 11.29 -3.43 7.60
N THR A 284 11.69 -3.92 8.77
CA THR A 284 13.10 -4.03 9.14
C THR A 284 13.81 -5.20 8.45
N THR A 285 13.07 -6.21 7.98
CA THR A 285 13.62 -7.35 7.23
C THR A 285 13.81 -7.01 5.74
N ALA A 286 12.98 -6.12 5.17
CA ALA A 286 13.00 -5.82 3.73
C ALA A 286 14.35 -5.32 3.19
N PRO A 287 15.12 -4.45 3.88
CA PRO A 287 16.46 -4.06 3.43
C PRO A 287 17.43 -5.24 3.35
N ALA A 288 17.34 -6.18 4.29
CA ALA A 288 18.18 -7.39 4.26
C ALA A 288 17.85 -8.26 3.04
N VAL A 289 16.55 -8.51 2.79
CA VAL A 289 16.10 -9.25 1.60
C VAL A 289 16.58 -8.56 0.33
N ALA A 290 16.54 -7.24 0.27
CA ALA A 290 17.02 -6.45 -0.87
C ALA A 290 18.51 -6.65 -1.14
N VAL A 291 19.34 -6.55 -0.11
CA VAL A 291 20.80 -6.73 -0.20
C VAL A 291 21.15 -8.15 -0.63
N PHE A 292 20.49 -9.14 -0.01
CA PHE A 292 20.71 -10.56 -0.35
C PHE A 292 20.32 -10.85 -1.80
N ALA A 293 19.14 -10.40 -2.23
CA ALA A 293 18.65 -10.61 -3.58
C ALA A 293 19.53 -9.92 -4.62
N ARG A 294 19.92 -8.66 -4.40
CA ARG A 294 20.78 -7.92 -5.32
C ARG A 294 22.14 -8.59 -5.49
N THR A 295 22.76 -9.00 -4.37
CA THR A 295 24.04 -9.71 -4.39
C THR A 295 23.91 -11.05 -5.13
N ASN A 296 22.85 -11.82 -4.87
CA ASN A 296 22.63 -13.11 -5.51
C ASN A 296 22.39 -12.97 -7.02
N ILE A 297 21.59 -12.00 -7.46
CA ILE A 297 21.33 -11.75 -8.90
C ILE A 297 22.64 -11.42 -9.61
N ILE A 298 23.45 -10.50 -9.08
CA ILE A 298 24.71 -10.11 -9.71
C ILE A 298 25.65 -11.31 -9.81
N ASN A 299 25.82 -12.07 -8.72
CA ASN A 299 26.73 -13.22 -8.69
C ASN A 299 26.31 -14.37 -9.62
N THR A 300 25.00 -14.54 -9.84
CA THR A 300 24.47 -15.68 -10.61
C THR A 300 24.27 -15.38 -12.10
N LEU A 301 24.08 -14.12 -12.50
CA LEU A 301 23.75 -13.76 -13.86
C LEU A 301 24.81 -12.92 -14.57
N SER A 302 25.48 -11.99 -13.86
CA SER A 302 26.40 -11.07 -14.52
C SER A 302 27.57 -11.79 -15.22
N ASN A 303 27.74 -11.53 -16.51
CA ASN A 303 28.77 -12.10 -17.37
C ASN A 303 28.77 -13.65 -17.46
N LYS A 304 27.59 -14.28 -17.27
CA LYS A 304 27.39 -15.73 -17.44
C LYS A 304 26.87 -16.04 -18.83
N SER A 305 27.20 -17.24 -19.34
CA SER A 305 26.64 -17.73 -20.60
C SER A 305 25.12 -17.93 -20.44
N TYR A 306 24.35 -17.49 -21.45
CA TYR A 306 22.91 -17.69 -21.48
C TYR A 306 22.55 -19.19 -21.57
N ASP A 307 23.36 -19.99 -22.23
CA ASP A 307 23.16 -21.44 -22.33
C ASP A 307 23.28 -22.18 -20.99
N GLU A 308 23.92 -21.55 -19.99
CA GLU A 308 24.16 -22.12 -18.65
C GLU A 308 23.28 -21.48 -17.56
N VAL A 309 22.24 -20.74 -17.93
CA VAL A 309 21.37 -20.08 -16.94
C VAL A 309 20.66 -21.09 -16.04
N PRO A 310 20.52 -20.80 -14.74
CA PRO A 310 19.78 -21.68 -13.83
C PRO A 310 18.30 -21.79 -14.18
N GLN A 311 17.65 -22.88 -13.78
CA GLN A 311 16.22 -23.13 -14.05
C GLN A 311 15.31 -22.01 -13.55
N TRP A 312 15.66 -21.33 -12.45
CA TRP A 312 14.87 -20.21 -11.95
C TRP A 312 14.80 -19.05 -12.96
N PHE A 313 15.87 -18.80 -13.71
CA PHE A 313 15.92 -17.78 -14.74
C PHE A 313 14.87 -18.06 -15.83
N THR A 314 14.90 -19.25 -16.42
CA THR A 314 13.95 -19.68 -17.45
C THR A 314 12.50 -19.65 -16.96
N ASN A 315 12.26 -20.02 -15.68
CA ASN A 315 10.94 -19.95 -15.09
C ASN A 315 10.40 -18.52 -15.03
N TRP A 316 11.24 -17.53 -14.73
CA TRP A 316 10.85 -16.13 -14.68
C TRP A 316 10.77 -15.50 -16.08
N GLU A 317 11.62 -15.92 -16.99
CA GLU A 317 11.59 -15.50 -18.39
C GLU A 317 10.27 -15.92 -19.07
N ASN A 318 9.78 -17.12 -18.82
CA ASN A 318 8.49 -17.59 -19.30
C ASN A 318 7.30 -16.72 -18.85
N THR A 319 7.44 -16.01 -17.75
CA THR A 319 6.41 -15.07 -17.28
C THR A 319 6.44 -13.73 -18.01
N GLY A 320 7.52 -13.39 -18.69
CA GLY A 320 7.79 -12.09 -19.29
C GLY A 320 8.21 -11.01 -18.29
N LEU A 321 8.44 -11.37 -17.00
CA LEU A 321 8.87 -10.44 -15.94
C LEU A 321 10.39 -10.39 -15.77
N LEU A 322 11.10 -11.24 -16.48
CA LEU A 322 12.55 -11.23 -16.65
C LEU A 322 12.83 -11.50 -18.13
N SER A 323 13.76 -10.76 -18.74
CA SER A 323 14.13 -10.97 -20.13
C SER A 323 15.60 -10.67 -20.37
N PHE A 324 16.16 -11.41 -21.33
CA PHE A 324 17.51 -11.22 -21.85
C PHE A 324 17.44 -10.91 -23.35
N GLU A 325 18.22 -9.93 -23.80
CA GLU A 325 18.37 -9.55 -25.19
C GLU A 325 19.87 -9.42 -25.50
N ASP A 326 20.44 -10.42 -26.17
CA ASP A 326 21.85 -10.43 -26.57
C ASP A 326 22.11 -9.37 -27.65
N LYS A 327 22.57 -8.18 -27.24
CA LYS A 327 22.80 -7.03 -28.12
C LYS A 327 24.13 -7.09 -28.86
N ASN A 328 25.12 -7.73 -28.27
CA ASN A 328 26.47 -7.82 -28.82
C ASN A 328 26.77 -9.16 -29.48
N ASN A 329 25.84 -10.14 -29.41
CA ASN A 329 25.93 -11.48 -29.96
C ASN A 329 27.10 -12.30 -29.38
N ASP A 330 27.42 -12.14 -28.10
CA ASP A 330 28.45 -12.93 -27.42
C ASP A 330 27.91 -14.09 -26.59
N GLY A 331 26.58 -14.22 -26.49
CA GLY A 331 25.87 -15.26 -25.74
C GLY A 331 26.01 -15.14 -24.22
N LYS A 332 26.44 -14.00 -23.69
CA LYS A 332 26.61 -13.75 -22.27
C LYS A 332 25.64 -12.65 -21.79
N ILE A 333 25.28 -12.69 -20.52
CA ILE A 333 24.37 -11.72 -19.93
C ILE A 333 25.17 -10.51 -19.40
N GLN A 334 25.15 -9.39 -20.12
CA GLN A 334 25.68 -8.12 -19.65
C GLN A 334 24.60 -7.43 -18.80
N TYR A 335 24.88 -7.38 -17.48
CA TYR A 335 24.06 -6.62 -16.54
C TYR A 335 24.81 -5.37 -16.10
N LEU A 336 24.50 -4.24 -16.73
CA LEU A 336 25.26 -2.99 -16.61
C LEU A 336 24.34 -1.80 -16.30
N ALA A 337 24.93 -0.72 -15.77
CA ALA A 337 24.20 0.53 -15.54
C ALA A 337 23.88 1.28 -16.84
N ASP A 338 24.71 1.14 -17.88
CA ASP A 338 24.47 1.73 -19.19
C ASP A 338 23.30 1.01 -19.90
N ALA A 339 22.20 1.72 -20.10
CA ALA A 339 20.99 1.17 -20.72
C ALA A 339 21.21 0.67 -22.17
N GLN A 340 22.20 1.18 -22.90
CA GLN A 340 22.50 0.74 -24.26
C GLN A 340 23.25 -0.59 -24.28
N LEU A 341 24.11 -0.80 -23.27
CA LEU A 341 24.90 -2.01 -23.12
C LEU A 341 24.23 -3.07 -22.24
N ASN A 342 23.25 -2.70 -21.45
CA ASN A 342 22.54 -3.62 -20.57
C ASN A 342 21.61 -4.54 -21.37
N GLU A 343 21.71 -5.84 -21.13
CA GLU A 343 21.00 -6.89 -21.83
C GLU A 343 19.97 -7.61 -20.96
N LEU A 344 20.00 -7.36 -19.64
CA LEU A 344 19.10 -8.00 -18.67
C LEU A 344 18.04 -7.01 -18.17
N THR A 345 16.78 -7.35 -18.35
CA THR A 345 15.65 -6.62 -17.75
C THR A 345 14.99 -7.48 -16.68
N VAL A 346 14.85 -6.92 -15.48
CA VAL A 346 14.25 -7.59 -14.33
C VAL A 346 13.14 -6.70 -13.76
N ASP A 347 11.90 -7.20 -13.72
CA ASP A 347 10.81 -6.51 -13.01
C ASP A 347 11.11 -6.53 -11.50
N ARG A 348 11.04 -5.36 -10.86
CA ARG A 348 11.37 -5.20 -9.43
C ARG A 348 10.45 -6.00 -8.51
N ASP A 349 9.24 -6.29 -8.97
CA ASP A 349 8.21 -6.97 -8.19
C ASP A 349 8.47 -8.48 -8.04
N ILE A 350 9.41 -9.07 -8.82
CA ILE A 350 9.75 -10.50 -8.70
C ILE A 350 10.75 -10.81 -7.58
N ILE A 351 11.47 -9.82 -7.10
CA ILE A 351 12.68 -9.99 -6.27
C ILE A 351 12.44 -10.85 -5.03
N VAL A 352 11.36 -10.61 -4.31
CA VAL A 352 11.05 -11.38 -3.09
C VAL A 352 10.70 -12.83 -3.41
N LEU A 353 9.99 -13.07 -4.52
CA LEU A 353 9.60 -14.41 -4.95
C LEU A 353 10.77 -15.19 -5.56
N ALA A 354 11.65 -14.50 -6.30
CA ALA A 354 12.79 -15.12 -6.96
C ALA A 354 13.96 -15.42 -6.01
N ASN A 355 14.18 -14.60 -4.98
CA ASN A 355 15.33 -14.73 -4.11
C ASN A 355 15.48 -16.11 -3.43
N PRO A 356 14.43 -16.77 -2.93
CA PRO A 356 14.52 -18.14 -2.44
C PRO A 356 14.91 -19.18 -3.50
N GLU A 357 14.49 -18.96 -4.75
CA GLU A 357 14.86 -19.82 -5.87
C GLU A 357 16.31 -19.64 -6.26
N ILE A 358 16.79 -18.38 -6.34
CA ILE A 358 18.19 -18.02 -6.61
C ILE A 358 19.10 -18.61 -5.54
N ALA A 359 18.67 -18.60 -4.27
CA ALA A 359 19.40 -19.15 -3.14
C ALA A 359 19.28 -20.67 -2.99
N ASN A 360 18.62 -21.37 -3.93
CA ASN A 360 18.37 -22.81 -3.89
C ASN A 360 17.72 -23.29 -2.59
N LEU A 361 16.77 -22.54 -2.04
CA LEU A 361 16.03 -22.97 -0.85
C LEU A 361 15.06 -24.12 -1.17
N PRO A 362 14.71 -24.94 -0.15
CA PRO A 362 13.79 -26.04 -0.36
C PRO A 362 12.45 -25.62 -0.99
N PRO A 363 11.83 -26.46 -1.83
CA PRO A 363 10.59 -26.14 -2.55
C PRO A 363 9.42 -25.68 -1.65
N TRP A 364 9.36 -26.17 -0.40
CA TRP A 364 8.34 -25.72 0.53
C TRP A 364 8.50 -24.26 0.97
N VAL A 365 9.73 -23.74 1.03
CA VAL A 365 10.02 -22.32 1.32
C VAL A 365 9.57 -21.47 0.13
N ILE A 366 9.88 -21.88 -1.10
CA ILE A 366 9.44 -21.20 -2.32
C ILE A 366 7.91 -21.14 -2.35
N GLY A 367 7.23 -22.28 -2.10
CA GLY A 367 5.77 -22.33 -2.05
C GLY A 367 5.17 -21.47 -0.93
N LEU A 368 5.87 -21.33 0.22
CA LEU A 368 5.47 -20.46 1.32
C LEU A 368 5.54 -18.98 0.91
N VAL A 369 6.59 -18.57 0.21
CA VAL A 369 6.76 -17.16 -0.24
C VAL A 369 5.69 -16.78 -1.25
N VAL A 370 5.36 -17.66 -2.20
CA VAL A 370 4.27 -17.45 -3.16
C VAL A 370 2.92 -17.31 -2.43
N ALA A 371 2.65 -18.19 -1.46
CA ALA A 371 1.43 -18.12 -0.64
C ALA A 371 1.37 -16.79 0.15
N GLY A 372 2.52 -16.31 0.66
CA GLY A 372 2.63 -15.01 1.34
C GLY A 372 2.40 -13.83 0.41
N GLY A 373 2.96 -13.85 -0.79
CA GLY A 373 2.75 -12.80 -1.80
C GLY A 373 1.27 -12.68 -2.21
N LEU A 374 0.60 -13.82 -2.42
CA LEU A 374 -0.84 -13.86 -2.67
C LEU A 374 -1.65 -13.38 -1.47
N ALA A 375 -1.29 -13.80 -0.24
CA ALA A 375 -1.95 -13.34 0.98
C ALA A 375 -1.84 -11.81 1.13
N ALA A 376 -0.66 -11.23 0.88
CA ALA A 376 -0.41 -9.80 0.94
C ALA A 376 -1.24 -9.01 -0.08
N ALA A 377 -1.28 -9.45 -1.33
CA ALA A 377 -2.04 -8.79 -2.37
C ALA A 377 -3.56 -8.88 -2.13
N LEU A 378 -4.06 -10.07 -1.76
CA LEU A 378 -5.48 -10.33 -1.55
C LEU A 378 -6.04 -9.65 -0.29
N SER A 379 -5.27 -9.59 0.81
CA SER A 379 -5.70 -8.93 2.05
C SER A 379 -6.01 -7.45 1.83
N THR A 380 -5.10 -6.74 1.18
CA THR A 380 -5.25 -5.31 0.89
C THR A 380 -6.28 -5.05 -0.20
N ALA A 381 -6.30 -5.86 -1.27
CA ALA A 381 -7.32 -5.74 -2.31
C ALA A 381 -8.73 -5.84 -1.73
N ALA A 382 -8.97 -6.80 -0.82
CA ALA A 382 -10.26 -6.97 -0.18
C ALA A 382 -10.68 -5.75 0.66
N GLY A 383 -9.75 -5.17 1.44
CA GLY A 383 -9.98 -3.95 2.21
C GLY A 383 -10.34 -2.74 1.35
N LEU A 384 -9.60 -2.55 0.25
CA LEU A 384 -9.83 -1.46 -0.71
C LEU A 384 -11.16 -1.62 -1.46
N LEU A 385 -11.45 -2.83 -1.93
CA LEU A 385 -12.72 -3.13 -2.60
C LEU A 385 -13.92 -2.93 -1.69
N LEU A 386 -13.76 -3.22 -0.39
CA LEU A 386 -14.80 -2.93 0.60
C LEU A 386 -15.03 -1.41 0.72
N VAL A 387 -13.98 -0.59 0.73
CA VAL A 387 -14.13 0.88 0.73
C VAL A 387 -14.86 1.35 -0.51
N ILE A 388 -14.51 0.87 -1.71
CA ILE A 388 -15.21 1.21 -2.96
C ILE A 388 -16.68 0.83 -2.86
N SER A 389 -16.98 -0.39 -2.40
CA SER A 389 -18.36 -0.87 -2.29
C SER A 389 -19.17 -0.09 -1.27
N THR A 390 -18.59 0.23 -0.12
CA THR A 390 -19.22 1.02 0.94
C THR A 390 -19.50 2.45 0.47
N SER A 391 -18.54 3.07 -0.21
CA SER A 391 -18.70 4.39 -0.79
C SER A 391 -19.84 4.44 -1.80
N ILE A 392 -20.01 3.40 -2.63
CA ILE A 392 -21.09 3.34 -3.62
C ILE A 392 -22.42 2.98 -2.96
N SER A 393 -22.48 1.92 -2.15
CA SER A 393 -23.74 1.42 -1.60
C SER A 393 -24.27 2.25 -0.44
N HIS A 394 -23.41 2.61 0.52
CA HIS A 394 -23.79 3.37 1.70
C HIS A 394 -23.77 4.88 1.46
N ASP A 395 -22.60 5.42 1.04
CA ASP A 395 -22.43 6.87 0.96
C ASP A 395 -23.18 7.48 -0.23
N LEU A 396 -23.14 6.85 -1.42
CA LEU A 396 -23.83 7.35 -2.60
C LEU A 396 -25.29 6.89 -2.64
N LEU A 397 -25.53 5.58 -2.64
CA LEU A 397 -26.87 5.06 -2.91
C LEU A 397 -27.80 5.33 -1.72
N LYS A 398 -27.46 4.90 -0.50
CA LYS A 398 -28.32 5.04 0.66
C LYS A 398 -28.41 6.47 1.18
N ASN A 399 -27.28 7.16 1.35
CA ASN A 399 -27.27 8.47 1.98
C ASN A 399 -27.57 9.63 1.01
N TYR A 400 -27.47 9.41 -0.32
CA TYR A 400 -27.63 10.49 -1.30
C TYR A 400 -28.78 10.23 -2.28
N LEU A 401 -28.83 9.06 -2.96
CA LEU A 401 -29.75 8.80 -4.07
C LEU A 401 -31.07 8.13 -3.66
N ARG A 402 -31.01 7.13 -2.78
CA ARG A 402 -32.19 6.32 -2.35
C ARG A 402 -32.15 6.03 -0.86
N PRO A 403 -32.55 6.99 0.00
CA PRO A 403 -32.59 6.80 1.45
C PRO A 403 -33.45 5.61 1.92
N ASP A 404 -34.48 5.28 1.15
CA ASP A 404 -35.44 4.21 1.48
C ASP A 404 -35.00 2.82 0.99
N ILE A 405 -33.79 2.66 0.47
CA ILE A 405 -33.32 1.35 0.01
C ILE A 405 -33.27 0.36 1.16
N SER A 406 -33.78 -0.85 0.91
CA SER A 406 -33.76 -1.93 1.91
C SER A 406 -32.32 -2.37 2.20
N GLU A 407 -32.09 -2.93 3.39
CA GLU A 407 -30.78 -3.48 3.78
C GLU A 407 -30.26 -4.53 2.77
N LYS A 408 -31.15 -5.39 2.27
CA LYS A 408 -30.82 -6.38 1.24
C LYS A 408 -30.41 -5.71 -0.08
N GLY A 409 -31.11 -4.64 -0.48
CA GLY A 409 -30.78 -3.87 -1.68
C GLY A 409 -29.44 -3.17 -1.57
N GLU A 410 -29.14 -2.58 -0.41
CA GLU A 410 -27.85 -1.95 -0.11
C GLU A 410 -26.70 -2.97 -0.19
N LEU A 411 -26.84 -4.14 0.41
CA LEU A 411 -25.84 -5.22 0.35
C LEU A 411 -25.68 -5.79 -1.07
N TYR A 412 -26.74 -5.87 -1.86
CA TYR A 412 -26.66 -6.27 -3.26
C TYR A 412 -25.88 -5.26 -4.09
N ALA A 413 -26.18 -3.96 -3.94
CA ALA A 413 -25.46 -2.89 -4.60
C ALA A 413 -23.96 -2.89 -4.23
N ALA A 414 -23.64 -3.15 -2.96
CA ALA A 414 -22.26 -3.28 -2.50
C ALA A 414 -21.49 -4.40 -3.24
N ARG A 415 -22.12 -5.57 -3.40
CA ARG A 415 -21.52 -6.71 -4.10
C ARG A 415 -21.33 -6.43 -5.60
N VAL A 416 -22.30 -5.78 -6.24
CA VAL A 416 -22.19 -5.37 -7.64
C VAL A 416 -21.04 -4.36 -7.83
N ALA A 417 -20.91 -3.40 -6.90
CA ALA A 417 -19.82 -2.43 -6.93
C ALA A 417 -18.44 -3.11 -6.81
N ILE A 418 -18.29 -4.09 -5.91
CA ILE A 418 -17.06 -4.90 -5.82
C ILE A 418 -16.78 -5.61 -7.15
N ALA A 419 -17.78 -6.27 -7.71
CA ALA A 419 -17.65 -7.01 -8.95
C ALA A 419 -17.13 -6.14 -10.10
N VAL A 420 -17.75 -4.97 -10.29
CA VAL A 420 -17.32 -3.99 -11.30
C VAL A 420 -15.90 -3.48 -11.02
N ALA A 421 -15.60 -3.13 -9.76
CA ALA A 421 -14.30 -2.60 -9.38
C ALA A 421 -13.16 -3.60 -9.59
N VAL A 422 -13.36 -4.89 -9.28
CA VAL A 422 -12.36 -5.95 -9.49
C VAL A 422 -12.02 -6.10 -10.97
N VAL A 423 -13.07 -6.17 -11.82
CA VAL A 423 -12.86 -6.31 -13.27
C VAL A 423 -12.15 -5.08 -13.83
N ALA A 424 -12.63 -3.88 -13.50
CA ALA A 424 -12.02 -2.64 -13.99
C ALA A 424 -10.56 -2.48 -13.52
N ALA A 425 -10.28 -2.73 -12.23
CA ALA A 425 -8.93 -2.62 -11.70
C ALA A 425 -8.01 -3.74 -12.21
N GLY A 426 -8.53 -4.93 -12.42
CA GLY A 426 -7.78 -6.03 -13.01
C GLY A 426 -7.35 -5.74 -14.45
N LEU A 427 -8.28 -5.23 -15.28
CA LEU A 427 -7.97 -4.81 -16.65
C LEU A 427 -6.94 -3.67 -16.67
N ALA A 428 -7.06 -2.68 -15.76
CA ALA A 428 -6.04 -1.63 -15.61
C ALA A 428 -4.70 -2.19 -15.11
N GLY A 429 -4.72 -3.29 -14.35
CA GLY A 429 -3.54 -4.00 -13.85
C GLY A 429 -2.75 -4.76 -14.92
N LEU A 430 -3.31 -4.97 -16.13
CA LEU A 430 -2.57 -5.53 -17.27
C LEU A 430 -1.50 -4.54 -17.81
N ASN A 431 -1.79 -3.24 -17.77
CA ASN A 431 -0.82 -2.21 -18.17
C ASN A 431 -0.72 -1.12 -17.09
N PRO A 432 -0.15 -1.44 -15.93
CA PRO A 432 -0.11 -0.51 -14.80
C PRO A 432 0.90 0.62 -15.04
N PRO A 433 0.68 1.82 -14.47
CA PRO A 433 1.57 2.98 -14.65
C PRO A 433 2.89 2.86 -13.86
N GLY A 434 3.39 1.65 -13.64
CA GLY A 434 4.65 1.38 -12.99
C GLY A 434 4.68 0.03 -12.24
N PHE A 435 5.76 -0.25 -11.51
CA PHE A 435 5.82 -1.41 -10.61
C PHE A 435 4.89 -1.20 -9.39
N VAL A 436 4.58 -2.27 -8.65
CA VAL A 436 3.50 -2.25 -7.64
C VAL A 436 3.67 -1.13 -6.61
N ALA A 437 4.86 -0.96 -6.02
CA ALA A 437 5.08 0.09 -5.03
C ALA A 437 4.94 1.50 -5.62
N GLN A 438 5.26 1.70 -6.90
CA GLN A 438 5.11 2.97 -7.59
C GLN A 438 3.63 3.32 -7.79
N VAL A 439 2.83 2.38 -8.30
CA VAL A 439 1.38 2.58 -8.47
C VAL A 439 0.69 2.87 -7.15
N VAL A 440 1.09 2.16 -6.11
CA VAL A 440 0.58 2.38 -4.75
C VAL A 440 0.99 3.76 -4.23
N ALA A 441 2.22 4.22 -4.49
CA ALA A 441 2.67 5.56 -4.10
C ALA A 441 1.82 6.67 -4.74
N LEU A 442 1.34 6.49 -5.98
CA LEU A 442 0.40 7.43 -6.61
C LEU A 442 -0.92 7.54 -5.81
N ALA A 443 -1.46 6.41 -5.35
CA ALA A 443 -2.67 6.41 -4.52
C ALA A 443 -2.46 7.13 -3.18
N PHE A 444 -1.28 6.97 -2.56
CA PHE A 444 -0.91 7.72 -1.34
C PHE A 444 -0.80 9.22 -1.63
N GLY A 445 -0.21 9.61 -2.74
CA GLY A 445 -0.17 11.01 -3.18
C GLY A 445 -1.56 11.63 -3.32
N LEU A 446 -2.50 10.90 -3.93
CA LEU A 446 -3.91 11.31 -4.05
C LEU A 446 -4.59 11.42 -2.68
N ALA A 447 -4.32 10.51 -1.75
CA ALA A 447 -4.85 10.55 -0.39
C ALA A 447 -4.27 11.71 0.43
N ALA A 448 -2.96 11.97 0.30
CA ALA A 448 -2.28 13.10 0.93
C ALA A 448 -2.88 14.44 0.49
N SER A 449 -3.10 14.61 -0.81
CA SER A 449 -3.59 15.85 -1.40
C SER A 449 -5.11 16.08 -1.20
N SER A 450 -5.88 15.04 -0.87
CA SER A 450 -7.33 15.16 -0.67
C SER A 450 -7.74 15.03 0.80
N PHE A 451 -7.52 13.87 1.41
CA PHE A 451 -8.09 13.54 2.73
C PHE A 451 -7.31 14.09 3.92
N PHE A 452 -5.99 14.01 3.88
CA PHE A 452 -5.18 14.35 5.05
C PHE A 452 -5.46 15.77 5.56
N PRO A 453 -5.44 16.84 4.74
CA PRO A 453 -5.78 18.19 5.21
C PRO A 453 -7.20 18.31 5.74
N ALA A 454 -8.17 17.69 5.05
CA ALA A 454 -9.57 17.74 5.46
C ALA A 454 -9.80 17.06 6.82
N ILE A 455 -9.12 15.94 7.09
CA ILE A 455 -9.19 15.24 8.37
C ILE A 455 -8.51 16.07 9.48
N ILE A 456 -7.27 16.53 9.25
CA ILE A 456 -6.51 17.31 10.24
C ILE A 456 -7.24 18.60 10.60
N LEU A 457 -7.61 19.40 9.61
CA LEU A 457 -8.34 20.65 9.85
C LEU A 457 -9.72 20.38 10.44
N GLY A 458 -10.34 19.27 10.06
CA GLY A 458 -11.61 18.82 10.64
C GLY A 458 -11.53 18.53 12.13
N ILE A 459 -10.43 17.97 12.62
CA ILE A 459 -10.22 17.64 14.03
C ILE A 459 -9.71 18.85 14.82
N PHE A 460 -8.76 19.61 14.27
CA PHE A 460 -7.98 20.59 15.04
C PHE A 460 -8.36 22.06 14.79
N ASP A 461 -9.00 22.41 13.67
CA ASP A 461 -9.44 23.78 13.37
C ASP A 461 -10.95 23.96 13.54
N LYS A 462 -11.35 24.67 14.61
CA LYS A 462 -12.76 24.99 14.91
C LYS A 462 -13.39 25.91 13.88
N ARG A 463 -12.60 26.73 13.17
CA ARG A 463 -13.07 27.69 12.19
C ARG A 463 -13.27 27.06 10.79
N MET A 464 -12.69 25.89 10.56
CA MET A 464 -12.81 25.22 9.27
C MET A 464 -14.26 24.90 8.93
N ASN A 465 -14.70 25.32 7.74
CA ASN A 465 -16.06 25.19 7.26
C ASN A 465 -16.14 24.29 6.00
N ARG A 466 -17.36 24.06 5.52
CA ARG A 466 -17.64 23.19 4.37
C ARG A 466 -17.00 23.70 3.06
N GLN A 467 -17.03 25.02 2.82
CA GLN A 467 -16.49 25.60 1.61
C GLN A 467 -14.98 25.41 1.53
N GLY A 468 -14.27 25.70 2.62
CA GLY A 468 -12.82 25.50 2.71
C GLY A 468 -12.42 24.05 2.47
N ALA A 469 -13.06 23.11 3.19
CA ALA A 469 -12.74 21.70 3.04
C ALA A 469 -13.00 21.16 1.62
N MET A 470 -14.15 21.51 1.03
CA MET A 470 -14.48 21.07 -0.34
C MET A 470 -13.51 21.64 -1.37
N SER A 471 -13.25 22.95 -1.33
CA SER A 471 -12.33 23.60 -2.28
C SER A 471 -10.91 23.03 -2.16
N GLY A 472 -10.43 22.80 -0.94
CA GLY A 472 -9.13 22.18 -0.70
C GLY A 472 -9.04 20.77 -1.27
N MET A 473 -10.01 19.91 -0.97
CA MET A 473 -10.04 18.52 -1.48
C MET A 473 -10.10 18.49 -3.02
N ILE A 474 -10.97 19.28 -3.64
CA ILE A 474 -11.14 19.29 -5.10
C ILE A 474 -9.85 19.73 -5.77
N ILE A 475 -9.27 20.86 -5.36
CA ILE A 475 -8.08 21.39 -6.02
C ILE A 475 -6.87 20.49 -5.74
N GLY A 476 -6.73 19.99 -4.52
CA GLY A 476 -5.63 19.10 -4.18
C GLY A 476 -5.62 17.81 -5.00
N ILE A 477 -6.77 17.13 -5.12
CA ILE A 477 -6.84 15.89 -5.91
C ILE A 477 -6.73 16.15 -7.41
N LEU A 478 -7.36 17.20 -7.94
CA LEU A 478 -7.28 17.54 -9.36
C LEU A 478 -5.86 17.90 -9.77
N PHE A 479 -5.16 18.72 -8.98
CA PHE A 479 -3.77 19.07 -9.22
C PHE A 479 -2.89 17.82 -9.26
N THR A 480 -2.99 16.98 -8.24
CA THR A 480 -2.18 15.75 -8.12
C THR A 480 -2.48 14.77 -9.24
N ALA A 481 -3.75 14.50 -9.52
CA ALA A 481 -4.17 13.59 -10.58
C ALA A 481 -3.74 14.09 -11.97
N SER A 482 -3.91 15.38 -12.26
CA SER A 482 -3.50 15.97 -13.55
C SER A 482 -1.99 15.83 -13.77
N TYR A 483 -1.18 16.07 -12.74
CA TYR A 483 0.26 15.88 -12.82
C TYR A 483 0.63 14.42 -13.06
N ILE A 484 0.02 13.48 -12.33
CA ILE A 484 0.24 12.04 -12.51
C ILE A 484 -0.10 11.63 -13.95
N ILE A 485 -1.27 12.00 -14.44
CA ILE A 485 -1.72 11.64 -15.81
C ILE A 485 -0.77 12.24 -16.86
N TYR A 486 -0.36 13.50 -16.68
CA TYR A 486 0.52 14.15 -17.63
C TYR A 486 1.91 13.49 -17.72
N PHE A 487 2.46 13.02 -16.61
CA PHE A 487 3.81 12.45 -16.59
C PHE A 487 3.87 10.92 -16.69
N LYS A 488 2.75 10.21 -16.73
CA LYS A 488 2.73 8.74 -16.87
C LYS A 488 2.29 8.34 -18.29
N PRO A 489 3.20 7.75 -19.12
CA PRO A 489 2.88 7.33 -20.49
C PRO A 489 1.71 6.35 -20.56
N GLN A 490 1.63 5.42 -19.60
CA GLN A 490 0.54 4.43 -19.51
C GLN A 490 -0.85 5.07 -19.32
N LEU A 491 -0.88 6.34 -18.88
CA LEU A 491 -2.11 7.12 -18.72
C LEU A 491 -2.31 8.15 -19.85
N GLY A 492 -1.49 8.08 -20.91
CA GLY A 492 -1.56 8.94 -22.10
C GLY A 492 -0.68 10.20 -22.03
N GLY A 493 0.16 10.31 -21.02
CA GLY A 493 1.10 11.44 -20.87
C GLY A 493 2.38 11.26 -21.70
N PRO A 494 3.16 12.33 -21.93
CA PRO A 494 4.42 12.27 -22.70
C PRO A 494 5.57 11.56 -21.97
N GLY A 495 5.51 11.40 -20.66
CA GLY A 495 6.48 10.65 -19.87
C GLY A 495 7.88 11.24 -19.73
N LEU A 496 8.07 12.52 -20.05
CA LEU A 496 9.38 13.19 -20.06
C LEU A 496 9.83 13.53 -18.63
N GLN A 497 10.72 12.71 -18.06
CA GLN A 497 11.24 12.91 -16.70
C GLN A 497 12.03 14.21 -16.52
N GLU A 498 12.71 14.67 -17.56
CA GLU A 498 13.46 15.96 -17.58
C GLU A 498 12.56 17.19 -17.32
N ASN A 499 11.26 17.06 -17.52
CA ASN A 499 10.28 18.11 -17.34
C ASN A 499 9.58 18.09 -15.97
N PHE A 500 10.00 17.20 -15.04
CA PHE A 500 9.43 17.19 -13.70
C PHE A 500 9.63 18.54 -12.99
N TRP A 501 8.55 19.12 -12.49
CA TRP A 501 8.62 20.38 -11.76
C TRP A 501 9.53 20.26 -10.55
N TRP A 502 10.61 21.03 -10.54
CA TRP A 502 11.67 20.99 -9.51
C TRP A 502 12.25 19.58 -9.27
N GLY A 503 12.18 18.72 -10.25
CA GLY A 503 12.63 17.33 -10.15
C GLY A 503 11.68 16.42 -9.36
N ILE A 504 10.46 16.86 -9.02
CA ILE A 504 9.48 16.08 -8.24
C ILE A 504 8.77 15.09 -9.16
N SER A 505 8.95 13.81 -8.90
CA SER A 505 8.28 12.74 -9.64
C SER A 505 6.77 12.65 -9.33
N PRO A 506 5.98 11.99 -10.19
CA PRO A 506 4.55 11.74 -9.93
C PRO A 506 4.24 11.12 -8.56
N GLU A 507 5.15 10.31 -8.03
CA GLU A 507 5.02 9.68 -6.70
C GLU A 507 5.13 10.70 -5.56
N GLY A 508 5.88 11.80 -5.76
CA GLY A 508 6.10 12.84 -4.75
C GLY A 508 5.13 14.01 -4.82
N ILE A 509 4.48 14.23 -5.96
CA ILE A 509 3.69 15.44 -6.21
C ILE A 509 2.51 15.62 -5.24
N GLY A 510 2.02 14.51 -4.66
CA GLY A 510 0.95 14.53 -3.67
C GLY A 510 1.27 15.39 -2.43
N THR A 511 2.54 15.52 -2.06
CA THR A 511 2.97 16.45 -0.99
C THR A 511 2.70 17.91 -1.37
N LEU A 512 2.98 18.30 -2.60
CA LEU A 512 2.66 19.64 -3.09
C LEU A 512 1.15 19.85 -3.17
N GLY A 513 0.41 18.86 -3.69
CA GLY A 513 -1.06 18.86 -3.70
C GLY A 513 -1.66 19.02 -2.30
N MET A 514 -1.06 18.38 -1.29
CA MET A 514 -1.43 18.54 0.11
C MET A 514 -1.21 19.98 0.61
N ILE A 515 -0.08 20.58 0.32
CA ILE A 515 0.23 21.97 0.71
C ILE A 515 -0.77 22.92 0.06
N LEU A 516 -1.10 22.73 -1.23
CA LEU A 516 -2.12 23.50 -1.92
C LEU A 516 -3.50 23.33 -1.27
N ASN A 517 -3.90 22.10 -0.92
CA ASN A 517 -5.16 21.84 -0.22
C ASN A 517 -5.21 22.59 1.12
N PHE A 518 -4.16 22.50 1.96
CA PHE A 518 -4.10 23.25 3.22
C PHE A 518 -4.25 24.74 3.00
N GLY A 519 -3.49 25.34 2.06
CA GLY A 519 -3.53 26.77 1.75
C GLY A 519 -4.92 27.22 1.32
N ILE A 520 -5.52 26.53 0.35
CA ILE A 520 -6.85 26.84 -0.18
C ILE A 520 -7.93 26.65 0.88
N ALA A 521 -7.91 25.53 1.60
CA ALA A 521 -8.87 25.26 2.65
C ALA A 521 -8.86 26.34 3.74
N LEU A 522 -7.69 26.74 4.19
CA LEU A 522 -7.52 27.80 5.18
C LEU A 522 -8.02 29.14 4.65
N VAL A 523 -7.58 29.58 3.47
CA VAL A 523 -7.98 30.87 2.88
C VAL A 523 -9.49 30.91 2.65
N VAL A 524 -10.06 29.93 1.95
CA VAL A 524 -11.50 29.90 1.65
C VAL A 524 -12.33 29.84 2.93
N SER A 525 -11.92 29.08 3.94
CA SER A 525 -12.66 29.01 5.18
C SER A 525 -12.66 30.35 5.96
N ARG A 526 -11.63 31.17 5.82
CA ARG A 526 -11.57 32.50 6.47
C ARG A 526 -12.38 33.55 5.69
N LEU A 527 -12.50 33.40 4.39
CA LEU A 527 -13.27 34.29 3.52
C LEU A 527 -14.77 33.97 3.45
N THR A 528 -15.20 32.83 3.98
CA THR A 528 -16.60 32.36 3.96
C THR A 528 -17.18 32.27 5.37
N PRO A 529 -18.51 32.20 5.55
CA PRO A 529 -19.15 32.17 6.85
C PRO A 529 -18.62 31.08 7.79
N PRO A 530 -18.56 31.33 9.11
CA PRO A 530 -18.10 30.32 10.09
C PRO A 530 -19.01 29.10 10.10
N PRO A 531 -18.53 27.93 10.60
CA PRO A 531 -19.37 26.77 10.79
C PRO A 531 -20.41 27.04 11.90
N PRO A 532 -21.56 26.29 11.89
CA PRO A 532 -22.57 26.36 12.95
C PRO A 532 -21.98 26.04 14.33
N LYS A 533 -22.56 26.61 15.39
CA LYS A 533 -22.09 26.40 16.80
C LYS A 533 -22.06 24.91 17.17
N GLU A 534 -23.05 24.14 16.77
CA GLU A 534 -23.15 22.69 17.03
C GLU A 534 -21.93 21.92 16.47
N VAL A 535 -21.41 22.35 15.32
CA VAL A 535 -20.23 21.75 14.69
C VAL A 535 -18.96 22.12 15.45
N VAL A 536 -18.87 23.35 15.97
CA VAL A 536 -17.76 23.78 16.84
C VAL A 536 -17.75 22.96 18.13
N GLU A 537 -18.90 22.81 18.77
CA GLU A 537 -19.08 21.97 19.97
C GLU A 537 -18.74 20.50 19.72
N LEU A 538 -19.15 19.96 18.56
CA LEU A 538 -18.77 18.61 18.12
C LEU A 538 -17.25 18.46 18.05
N THR A 539 -16.56 19.44 17.46
CA THR A 539 -15.09 19.45 17.34
C THR A 539 -14.41 19.49 18.72
N GLU A 540 -14.93 20.28 19.65
CA GLU A 540 -14.45 20.33 21.02
C GLU A 540 -14.67 19.01 21.75
N ARG A 541 -15.87 18.43 21.65
CA ARG A 541 -16.22 17.15 22.26
C ARG A 541 -15.33 16.00 21.79
N ILE A 542 -14.94 15.98 20.51
CA ILE A 542 -14.02 14.97 19.97
C ILE A 542 -12.65 15.07 20.65
N ARG A 543 -12.20 16.29 20.95
CA ARG A 543 -10.87 16.57 21.50
C ARG A 543 -10.82 16.44 23.03
N THR A 544 -11.94 16.66 23.72
CA THR A 544 -11.99 16.60 25.19
C THR A 544 -12.00 15.15 25.69
N PRO A 545 -11.12 14.72 26.61
CA PRO A 545 -11.16 13.40 27.23
C PRO A 545 -12.50 13.14 27.93
N ARG A 546 -13.00 11.90 27.92
CA ARG A 546 -14.18 11.54 28.73
C ARG A 546 -13.80 11.63 30.22
N GLY A 547 -14.63 12.33 31.01
CA GLY A 547 -14.41 12.54 32.46
C GLY A 547 -13.56 13.76 32.79
N ALA A 548 -13.10 14.54 31.83
CA ALA A 548 -12.56 15.88 32.12
C ALA A 548 -13.73 16.82 32.42
N GLU A 549 -13.84 17.28 33.65
CA GLU A 549 -14.70 18.40 33.99
C GLU A 549 -14.20 19.64 33.24
N ILE A 550 -15.08 20.29 32.48
CA ILE A 550 -14.79 21.60 31.90
C ILE A 550 -14.62 22.54 33.10
N SER A 551 -13.39 22.94 33.42
CA SER A 551 -13.18 23.92 34.46
C SER A 551 -13.93 25.19 34.07
N ALA A 552 -14.72 25.74 34.99
CA ALA A 552 -15.54 26.92 34.79
C ALA A 552 -14.76 28.18 34.31
N SER A 553 -13.43 28.13 34.32
CA SER A 553 -12.52 29.18 33.83
C SER A 553 -12.37 29.26 32.30
N GLN A 554 -12.94 28.35 31.52
CA GLN A 554 -12.88 28.38 30.05
C GLN A 554 -14.21 28.81 29.40
N ALA A 555 -15.17 29.27 30.16
CA ALA A 555 -16.50 29.73 29.70
C ALA A 555 -16.58 31.27 29.55
N HIS A 556 -15.45 31.95 29.30
CA HIS A 556 -15.43 33.38 28.96
C HIS A 556 -14.83 33.66 27.60
#